data_09b3b7966a7e2e7193ebc927e3ae77fb
#
_entry.id   09b3b7966a7e2e7193ebc927e3ae77fb
#
_cell.length_a   1.000
_cell.length_b   1.000
_cell.length_c   1.000
_cell.angle_alpha   90.00
_cell.angle_beta   90.00
_cell.angle_gamma   90.00
#
_symmetry.space_group_name_H-M   'P 1'
#
loop_
_entity.id
_entity.type
_entity.pdbx_description
1 polymer ?
#
loop_
_entity_poly.entity_id
_entity_poly.type
_entity_poly.pdbx_seq_one_letter_code
_entity_poly.pdbx_strand_id
1 'polypeptide(L)'
;MDNKLITVTSPLLPNLDEFNELLKQIWDSKWITNNGSFHKKLEAELKKYLGVPELSLFTNGTLPLLTALQALRVTGEVITTPYSFVATTHSIWWNGCKPVFVDIDPRNSNLDPEKIEAAITPKTTAIMPVHCYGKPCDVRRIKEIADTYGLKVIYDAAHAFGLEIPKNEADYKHAFDETHNALEPCAPVKREEQKVETESILNWGDMSTLSFHATKVYNTIEGGAMVMPNEETKKRIDFLKNFGFANETTVVGPGINSKMDEMRSAYGLLNLRQVDDAIAARQQVAIKYREVLRDVEGITFFDDMPGVKHNYSYFPIFIDEKAFGMSRDALYAKMKEANVLGRRYFYPLISEFSTYRGLESANPENLPNAHKMADSVLCLPMHHMLSNNDIERTLDLIVKK
;
A
#
# COMPACT_ATOMS: atom_id res chain seq x y z
N MET A 1 -30.73 -15.33 12.12
CA MET A 1 -29.32 -15.13 11.76
C MET A 1 -29.08 -13.63 11.67
N ASP A 2 -28.02 -13.15 12.26
CA ASP A 2 -27.66 -11.72 12.21
C ASP A 2 -27.36 -11.35 10.74
N ASN A 3 -28.21 -10.51 10.14
CA ASN A 3 -28.12 -10.14 8.72
C ASN A 3 -27.30 -8.86 8.50
N LYS A 4 -26.47 -8.51 9.49
CA LYS A 4 -25.59 -7.34 9.45
C LYS A 4 -24.61 -7.45 8.29
N LEU A 5 -24.48 -6.36 7.53
CA LEU A 5 -23.48 -6.27 6.45
C LEU A 5 -22.05 -6.25 7.06
N ILE A 6 -21.19 -7.14 6.59
CA ILE A 6 -19.76 -7.15 6.88
C ILE A 6 -19.02 -6.56 5.68
N THR A 7 -18.35 -5.44 5.90
CA THR A 7 -17.58 -4.74 4.85
C THR A 7 -16.14 -5.22 4.79
N VAL A 8 -15.49 -5.07 3.64
CA VAL A 8 -14.06 -5.44 3.47
C VAL A 8 -13.15 -4.59 4.36
N THR A 9 -13.46 -3.30 4.46
CA THR A 9 -12.73 -2.33 5.27
C THR A 9 -13.71 -1.52 6.10
N SER A 10 -13.26 -1.02 7.24
CA SER A 10 -13.97 -0.04 8.06
C SER A 10 -13.02 1.09 8.40
N PRO A 11 -13.40 2.36 8.21
CA PRO A 11 -12.53 3.48 8.54
C PRO A 11 -12.26 3.54 10.05
N LEU A 12 -11.01 3.87 10.40
CA LEU A 12 -10.66 4.25 11.76
C LEU A 12 -11.22 5.65 11.99
N LEU A 13 -12.11 5.81 12.97
CA LEU A 13 -12.76 7.08 13.29
C LEU A 13 -12.24 7.60 14.64
N PRO A 14 -11.89 8.89 14.74
CA PRO A 14 -11.55 9.49 16.02
C PRO A 14 -12.80 9.67 16.90
N ASN A 15 -12.59 9.91 18.19
CA ASN A 15 -13.67 10.33 19.07
C ASN A 15 -14.27 11.65 18.56
N LEU A 16 -15.59 11.70 18.39
CA LEU A 16 -16.27 12.85 17.78
C LEU A 16 -16.17 14.10 18.65
N ASP A 17 -16.25 13.96 19.98
CA ASP A 17 -16.17 15.11 20.89
C ASP A 17 -14.78 15.71 20.88
N GLU A 18 -13.71 14.90 20.91
CA GLU A 18 -12.35 15.38 20.75
C GLU A 18 -12.14 16.07 19.39
N PHE A 19 -12.72 15.52 18.34
CA PHE A 19 -12.63 16.14 17.01
C PHE A 19 -13.34 17.48 16.96
N ASN A 20 -14.53 17.59 17.58
CA ASN A 20 -15.27 18.84 17.70
C ASN A 20 -14.45 19.92 18.46
N GLU A 21 -13.71 19.55 19.50
CA GLU A 21 -12.84 20.51 20.20
C GLU A 21 -11.69 21.01 19.30
N LEU A 22 -11.12 20.17 18.44
CA LEU A 22 -10.12 20.62 17.47
C LEU A 22 -10.76 21.48 16.37
N LEU A 23 -11.95 21.18 15.93
CA LEU A 23 -12.69 22.01 14.96
C LEU A 23 -12.97 23.42 15.51
N LYS A 24 -13.35 23.57 16.78
CA LYS A 24 -13.51 24.88 17.42
C LYS A 24 -12.21 25.69 17.33
N GLN A 25 -11.06 25.09 17.63
CA GLN A 25 -9.76 25.76 17.53
C GLN A 25 -9.46 26.24 16.09
N ILE A 26 -9.83 25.44 15.08
CA ILE A 26 -9.68 25.82 13.67
C ILE A 26 -10.59 27.00 13.33
N TRP A 27 -11.86 26.98 13.81
CA TRP A 27 -12.82 28.08 13.60
C TRP A 27 -12.37 29.37 14.27
N ASP A 28 -11.87 29.30 15.49
CA ASP A 28 -11.36 30.47 16.23
C ASP A 28 -10.14 31.09 15.55
N SER A 29 -9.22 30.26 15.05
CA SER A 29 -8.03 30.73 14.34
C SER A 29 -8.35 31.31 12.95
N LYS A 30 -9.45 30.89 12.32
CA LYS A 30 -9.81 31.17 10.92
C LYS A 30 -8.78 30.72 9.90
N TRP A 31 -7.88 29.85 10.30
CA TRP A 31 -6.81 29.28 9.44
C TRP A 31 -7.18 27.85 9.08
N ILE A 32 -7.73 27.63 7.89
CA ILE A 32 -8.34 26.36 7.50
C ILE A 32 -7.50 25.54 6.49
N THR A 33 -6.44 26.14 5.91
CA THR A 33 -5.55 25.51 4.91
C THR A 33 -4.19 26.22 4.89
N ASN A 34 -3.31 25.92 3.91
CA ASN A 34 -2.02 26.57 3.69
C ASN A 34 -1.05 26.43 4.89
N ASN A 35 -0.79 25.17 5.27
CA ASN A 35 0.24 24.83 6.23
C ASN A 35 0.02 25.48 7.62
N GLY A 36 -1.18 25.29 8.16
CA GLY A 36 -1.56 25.79 9.49
C GLY A 36 -0.99 24.94 10.62
N SER A 37 -1.49 25.18 11.83
CA SER A 37 -0.92 24.58 13.04
C SER A 37 -1.13 23.09 13.14
N PHE A 38 -2.30 22.56 12.74
CA PHE A 38 -2.58 21.13 12.76
C PHE A 38 -1.84 20.38 11.65
N HIS A 39 -1.69 20.99 10.47
CA HIS A 39 -0.87 20.45 9.39
C HIS A 39 0.58 20.25 9.85
N LYS A 40 1.21 21.26 10.45
CA LYS A 40 2.58 21.17 10.96
C LYS A 40 2.73 20.14 12.07
N LYS A 41 1.76 20.08 13.00
CA LYS A 41 1.74 19.09 14.08
C LYS A 41 1.65 17.67 13.50
N LEU A 42 0.75 17.44 12.54
CA LEU A 42 0.59 16.13 11.92
C LEU A 42 1.84 15.70 11.15
N GLU A 43 2.49 16.60 10.39
CA GLU A 43 3.77 16.28 9.74
C GLU A 43 4.82 15.85 10.77
N ALA A 44 4.96 16.57 11.87
CA ALA A 44 5.93 16.28 12.92
C ALA A 44 5.65 14.94 13.63
N GLU A 45 4.38 14.67 13.99
CA GLU A 45 3.99 13.42 14.66
C GLU A 45 4.09 12.21 13.73
N LEU A 46 3.71 12.34 12.46
CA LEU A 46 3.88 11.26 11.49
C LEU A 46 5.35 10.97 11.19
N LYS A 47 6.18 12.01 11.05
CA LYS A 47 7.62 11.85 10.86
C LYS A 47 8.25 11.06 12.02
N LYS A 48 7.87 11.37 13.25
CA LYS A 48 8.32 10.67 14.45
C LYS A 48 7.79 9.24 14.51
N TYR A 49 6.49 9.05 14.29
CA TYR A 49 5.85 7.73 14.36
C TYR A 49 6.40 6.76 13.32
N LEU A 50 6.58 7.23 12.09
CA LEU A 50 7.07 6.42 10.97
C LEU A 50 8.60 6.23 10.96
N GLY A 51 9.35 6.94 11.80
CA GLY A 51 10.82 6.86 11.85
C GLY A 51 11.48 7.31 10.55
N VAL A 52 10.96 8.37 9.92
CA VAL A 52 11.42 8.84 8.60
C VAL A 52 12.13 10.21 8.69
N PRO A 53 13.09 10.51 7.79
CA PRO A 53 13.87 11.74 7.85
C PRO A 53 13.03 12.97 7.52
N GLU A 54 12.24 12.94 6.44
CA GLU A 54 11.36 14.06 6.05
C GLU A 54 10.04 13.55 5.46
N LEU A 55 8.97 14.34 5.67
CA LEU A 55 7.62 14.02 5.21
C LEU A 55 6.87 15.30 4.81
N SER A 56 6.08 15.22 3.73
CA SER A 56 5.12 16.25 3.33
C SER A 56 3.73 15.68 3.17
N LEU A 57 2.71 16.39 3.68
CA LEU A 57 1.29 15.98 3.58
C LEU A 57 0.65 16.43 2.27
N PHE A 58 -0.25 15.59 1.76
CA PHE A 58 -1.01 15.77 0.52
C PHE A 58 -2.50 15.50 0.73
N THR A 59 -3.34 16.00 -0.19
CA THR A 59 -4.81 15.80 -0.14
C THR A 59 -5.27 14.38 -0.45
N ASN A 60 -4.43 13.55 -1.07
CA ASN A 60 -4.68 12.14 -1.39
C ASN A 60 -3.37 11.42 -1.70
N GLY A 61 -3.44 10.09 -1.94
CA GLY A 61 -2.25 9.27 -2.25
C GLY A 61 -1.79 9.33 -3.71
N THR A 62 -2.59 9.87 -4.65
CA THR A 62 -2.22 9.93 -6.07
C THR A 62 -1.33 11.14 -6.39
N LEU A 63 -1.64 12.29 -5.82
CA LEU A 63 -0.88 13.52 -6.08
C LEU A 63 0.58 13.46 -5.64
N PRO A 64 0.97 12.78 -4.54
CA PRO A 64 2.39 12.60 -4.24
C PRO A 64 3.11 11.74 -5.29
N LEU A 65 2.49 10.72 -5.90
CA LEU A 65 3.09 9.96 -7.01
C LEU A 65 3.38 10.87 -8.23
N LEU A 66 2.39 11.68 -8.61
CA LEU A 66 2.56 12.68 -9.69
C LEU A 66 3.70 13.67 -9.37
N THR A 67 3.71 14.17 -8.15
CA THR A 67 4.70 15.17 -7.71
C THR A 67 6.10 14.57 -7.60
N ALA A 68 6.25 13.30 -7.19
CA ALA A 68 7.53 12.59 -7.13
C ALA A 68 8.18 12.47 -8.51
N LEU A 69 7.42 12.05 -9.51
CA LEU A 69 7.88 11.96 -10.90
C LEU A 69 8.38 13.32 -11.43
N GLN A 70 7.62 14.39 -11.17
CA GLN A 70 8.02 15.76 -11.53
C GLN A 70 9.27 16.23 -10.77
N ALA A 71 9.33 16.00 -9.47
CA ALA A 71 10.45 16.42 -8.63
C ALA A 71 11.77 15.74 -9.02
N LEU A 72 11.71 14.48 -9.37
CA LEU A 72 12.86 13.69 -9.82
C LEU A 72 13.15 13.84 -11.32
N ARG A 73 12.34 14.63 -12.06
CA ARG A 73 12.46 14.87 -13.51
C ARG A 73 12.44 13.57 -14.30
N VAL A 74 11.60 12.62 -13.90
CA VAL A 74 11.45 11.34 -14.59
C VAL A 74 10.82 11.57 -15.95
N THR A 75 11.38 10.92 -16.96
CA THR A 75 10.95 10.98 -18.37
C THR A 75 11.06 9.58 -19.00
N GLY A 76 10.57 9.43 -20.23
CA GLY A 76 10.72 8.18 -20.97
C GLY A 76 9.93 7.01 -20.38
N GLU A 77 10.59 5.96 -19.96
CA GLU A 77 9.96 4.73 -19.48
C GLU A 77 10.12 4.55 -17.96
N VAL A 78 9.04 4.09 -17.32
CA VAL A 78 9.02 3.77 -15.89
C VAL A 78 8.57 2.32 -15.71
N ILE A 79 9.44 1.48 -15.14
CA ILE A 79 9.13 0.09 -14.82
C ILE A 79 8.20 0.05 -13.61
N THR A 80 7.11 -0.72 -13.71
CA THR A 80 6.12 -0.92 -12.63
C THR A 80 5.45 -2.28 -12.76
N THR A 81 4.52 -2.58 -11.85
CA THR A 81 3.73 -3.82 -11.86
C THR A 81 2.32 -3.58 -12.42
N PRO A 82 1.70 -4.56 -13.11
CA PRO A 82 0.28 -4.49 -13.44
C PRO A 82 -0.63 -4.84 -12.27
N TYR A 83 -0.08 -5.43 -11.20
CA TYR A 83 -0.81 -5.93 -10.03
C TYR A 83 -0.82 -4.89 -8.92
N SER A 84 -1.57 -3.82 -9.12
CA SER A 84 -1.70 -2.68 -8.21
C SER A 84 -3.03 -1.97 -8.40
N PHE A 85 -3.29 -0.96 -7.55
CA PHE A 85 -4.34 0.02 -7.83
C PHE A 85 -3.90 0.93 -8.97
N VAL A 86 -4.84 1.31 -9.81
CA VAL A 86 -4.61 2.04 -11.06
C VAL A 86 -3.86 3.37 -10.91
N ALA A 87 -3.92 4.00 -9.73
CA ALA A 87 -3.24 5.27 -9.45
C ALA A 87 -1.73 5.21 -9.71
N THR A 88 -1.08 4.08 -9.41
CA THR A 88 0.34 3.85 -9.70
C THR A 88 0.65 4.09 -11.17
N THR A 89 -0.01 3.39 -12.07
CA THR A 89 0.22 3.48 -13.52
C THR A 89 -0.32 4.79 -14.10
N HIS A 90 -1.48 5.27 -13.62
CA HIS A 90 -2.03 6.54 -14.09
C HIS A 90 -1.11 7.72 -13.78
N SER A 91 -0.41 7.70 -12.63
CA SER A 91 0.54 8.77 -12.30
C SER A 91 1.71 8.84 -13.30
N ILE A 92 2.19 7.69 -13.77
CA ILE A 92 3.22 7.59 -14.81
C ILE A 92 2.71 8.19 -16.11
N TRP A 93 1.51 7.78 -16.55
CA TRP A 93 0.89 8.23 -17.79
C TRP A 93 0.60 9.73 -17.79
N TRP A 94 0.07 10.26 -16.69
CA TRP A 94 -0.22 11.69 -16.54
C TRP A 94 1.04 12.57 -16.58
N ASN A 95 2.20 12.01 -16.23
CA ASN A 95 3.50 12.70 -16.35
C ASN A 95 4.13 12.57 -17.76
N GLY A 96 3.42 12.01 -18.74
CA GLY A 96 3.93 11.83 -20.09
C GLY A 96 5.00 10.72 -20.20
N CYS A 97 5.11 9.87 -19.19
CA CYS A 97 6.00 8.71 -19.18
C CYS A 97 5.24 7.46 -19.66
N LYS A 98 5.98 6.51 -20.24
CA LYS A 98 5.43 5.22 -20.67
C LYS A 98 5.61 4.19 -19.53
N PRO A 99 4.53 3.59 -19.00
CA PRO A 99 4.69 2.48 -18.07
C PRO A 99 5.18 1.23 -18.80
N VAL A 100 6.11 0.53 -18.16
CA VAL A 100 6.61 -0.78 -18.59
C VAL A 100 6.27 -1.78 -17.49
N PHE A 101 5.35 -2.70 -17.80
CA PHE A 101 4.92 -3.72 -16.84
C PHE A 101 5.93 -4.84 -16.75
N VAL A 102 6.27 -5.22 -15.52
CA VAL A 102 7.06 -6.38 -15.16
C VAL A 102 6.24 -7.25 -14.22
N ASP A 103 6.37 -8.55 -14.36
CA ASP A 103 5.62 -9.53 -13.58
C ASP A 103 5.97 -9.47 -12.09
N ILE A 104 5.20 -10.14 -11.28
CA ILE A 104 5.31 -10.16 -9.83
C ILE A 104 5.94 -11.44 -9.30
N ASP A 105 6.54 -11.33 -8.10
CA ASP A 105 6.94 -12.46 -7.30
C ASP A 105 5.71 -13.01 -6.54
N PRO A 106 5.31 -14.27 -6.76
CA PRO A 106 4.15 -14.84 -6.10
C PRO A 106 4.33 -15.06 -4.59
N ARG A 107 5.55 -14.89 -4.05
CA ARG A 107 5.83 -14.96 -2.61
C ARG A 107 5.29 -13.75 -1.86
N ASN A 108 5.19 -12.59 -2.51
CA ASN A 108 4.78 -11.33 -1.87
C ASN A 108 3.83 -10.45 -2.71
N SER A 109 3.52 -10.84 -3.95
CA SER A 109 2.73 -10.09 -4.94
C SER A 109 3.30 -8.75 -5.39
N ASN A 110 4.56 -8.49 -5.12
CA ASN A 110 5.25 -7.27 -5.53
C ASN A 110 6.01 -7.48 -6.84
N LEU A 111 6.47 -6.38 -7.44
CA LEU A 111 7.34 -6.39 -8.60
C LEU A 111 8.52 -7.35 -8.37
N ASP A 112 8.69 -8.34 -9.28
CA ASP A 112 9.76 -9.32 -9.20
C ASP A 112 11.11 -8.67 -9.59
N PRO A 113 12.04 -8.48 -8.65
CA PRO A 113 13.30 -7.79 -8.95
C PRO A 113 14.15 -8.54 -9.97
N GLU A 114 14.06 -9.87 -10.03
CA GLU A 114 14.84 -10.68 -10.97
C GLU A 114 14.39 -10.51 -12.43
N LYS A 115 13.23 -9.90 -12.66
CA LYS A 115 12.72 -9.60 -14.00
C LYS A 115 12.91 -8.13 -14.42
N ILE A 116 13.40 -7.27 -13.53
CA ILE A 116 13.56 -5.83 -13.80
C ILE A 116 14.60 -5.58 -14.89
N GLU A 117 15.78 -6.20 -14.76
CA GLU A 117 16.92 -5.94 -15.67
C GLU A 117 16.58 -6.23 -17.13
N ALA A 118 15.81 -7.31 -17.39
CA ALA A 118 15.35 -7.66 -18.74
C ALA A 118 14.40 -6.62 -19.37
N ALA A 119 13.76 -5.78 -18.55
CA ALA A 119 12.83 -4.74 -19.01
C ALA A 119 13.49 -3.36 -19.17
N ILE A 120 14.78 -3.21 -18.79
CA ILE A 120 15.51 -1.96 -18.89
C ILE A 120 15.87 -1.67 -20.34
N THR A 121 15.57 -0.47 -20.81
CA THR A 121 15.95 0.07 -22.11
C THR A 121 16.72 1.38 -21.93
N PRO A 122 17.37 1.93 -22.99
CA PRO A 122 17.98 3.27 -22.92
C PRO A 122 17.00 4.40 -22.59
N LYS A 123 15.69 4.15 -22.58
CA LYS A 123 14.63 5.11 -22.23
C LYS A 123 14.16 4.97 -20.80
N THR A 124 14.55 3.90 -20.11
CA THR A 124 14.15 3.65 -18.71
C THR A 124 14.87 4.63 -17.79
N THR A 125 14.12 5.36 -16.97
CA THR A 125 14.67 6.36 -16.05
C THR A 125 14.25 6.15 -14.59
N ALA A 126 13.21 5.33 -14.37
CA ALA A 126 12.75 5.05 -13.02
C ALA A 126 12.11 3.66 -12.88
N ILE A 127 12.05 3.19 -11.64
CA ILE A 127 11.28 2.05 -11.18
C ILE A 127 10.25 2.57 -10.19
N MET A 128 8.99 2.14 -10.34
CA MET A 128 7.91 2.47 -9.42
C MET A 128 7.27 1.17 -8.88
N PRO A 129 7.89 0.54 -7.87
CA PRO A 129 7.39 -0.66 -7.24
C PRO A 129 6.26 -0.32 -6.27
N VAL A 130 5.46 -1.33 -5.90
CA VAL A 130 4.33 -1.19 -4.98
C VAL A 130 4.49 -2.15 -3.81
N HIS A 131 4.37 -1.68 -2.58
CA HIS A 131 4.26 -2.54 -1.39
C HIS A 131 2.82 -3.09 -1.29
N CYS A 132 2.51 -4.05 -2.15
CA CYS A 132 1.16 -4.59 -2.31
C CYS A 132 0.68 -5.23 -1.01
N TYR A 133 -0.57 -4.95 -0.61
CA TYR A 133 -1.18 -5.42 0.65
C TYR A 133 -0.42 -5.07 1.95
N GLY A 134 0.59 -4.21 1.89
CA GLY A 134 1.49 -3.96 3.01
C GLY A 134 2.57 -5.05 3.16
N LYS A 135 2.86 -5.79 2.10
CA LYS A 135 4.02 -6.67 2.01
C LYS A 135 5.22 -5.91 1.47
N PRO A 136 6.42 -6.04 2.07
CA PRO A 136 7.59 -5.33 1.57
C PRO A 136 8.03 -5.84 0.19
N CYS A 137 8.36 -4.92 -0.72
CA CYS A 137 9.20 -5.26 -1.88
C CYS A 137 10.60 -5.64 -1.40
N ASP A 138 11.34 -6.42 -2.19
CA ASP A 138 12.78 -6.59 -1.97
C ASP A 138 13.52 -5.28 -2.31
N VAL A 139 13.52 -4.38 -1.33
CA VAL A 139 14.03 -3.02 -1.51
C VAL A 139 15.55 -2.99 -1.71
N ARG A 140 16.27 -3.98 -1.16
CA ARG A 140 17.75 -4.07 -1.31
C ARG A 140 18.10 -4.48 -2.72
N ARG A 141 17.46 -5.52 -3.26
CA ARG A 141 17.71 -5.96 -4.62
C ARG A 141 17.29 -4.91 -5.66
N ILE A 142 16.14 -4.24 -5.45
CA ILE A 142 15.71 -3.13 -6.31
C ILE A 142 16.70 -1.97 -6.26
N LYS A 143 17.26 -1.65 -5.08
CA LYS A 143 18.28 -0.62 -4.93
C LYS A 143 19.57 -0.97 -5.70
N GLU A 144 20.07 -2.19 -5.61
CA GLU A 144 21.25 -2.66 -6.36
C GLU A 144 21.07 -2.48 -7.87
N ILE A 145 19.91 -2.86 -8.39
CA ILE A 145 19.56 -2.68 -9.80
C ILE A 145 19.53 -1.19 -10.16
N ALA A 146 18.80 -0.40 -9.35
CA ALA A 146 18.68 1.04 -9.59
C ALA A 146 20.02 1.77 -9.56
N ASP A 147 20.90 1.44 -8.62
CA ASP A 147 22.25 1.99 -8.53
C ASP A 147 23.11 1.59 -9.75
N THR A 148 22.99 0.34 -10.20
CA THR A 148 23.74 -0.17 -11.37
C THR A 148 23.37 0.55 -12.66
N TYR A 149 22.09 0.83 -12.86
CA TYR A 149 21.58 1.44 -14.09
C TYR A 149 21.29 2.94 -13.97
N GLY A 150 21.55 3.56 -12.82
CA GLY A 150 21.31 4.99 -12.57
C GLY A 150 19.84 5.38 -12.57
N LEU A 151 18.95 4.48 -12.15
CA LEU A 151 17.50 4.67 -12.16
C LEU A 151 17.00 5.32 -10.87
N LYS A 152 15.92 6.09 -10.97
CA LYS A 152 15.19 6.60 -9.80
C LYS A 152 14.24 5.52 -9.26
N VAL A 153 14.03 5.49 -7.94
CA VAL A 153 13.08 4.57 -7.30
C VAL A 153 12.04 5.36 -6.52
N ILE A 154 10.76 5.20 -6.91
CA ILE A 154 9.61 5.80 -6.24
C ILE A 154 8.71 4.67 -5.76
N TYR A 155 8.62 4.44 -4.44
CA TYR A 155 7.73 3.42 -3.90
C TYR A 155 6.30 3.95 -3.78
N ASP A 156 5.36 3.24 -4.43
CA ASP A 156 3.95 3.32 -4.03
C ASP A 156 3.78 2.52 -2.75
N ALA A 157 3.82 3.22 -1.64
CA ALA A 157 3.69 2.69 -0.29
C ALA A 157 2.29 2.91 0.30
N ALA A 158 1.26 3.04 -0.58
CA ALA A 158 -0.13 3.31 -0.16
C ALA A 158 -0.68 2.32 0.88
N HIS A 159 -0.12 1.12 0.98
CA HIS A 159 -0.48 0.08 1.94
C HIS A 159 0.56 -0.15 3.04
N ALA A 160 1.65 0.63 3.07
CA ALA A 160 2.82 0.35 3.91
C ALA A 160 2.94 1.26 5.16
N PHE A 161 1.84 1.84 5.63
CA PHE A 161 1.84 2.65 6.85
C PHE A 161 2.30 1.83 8.05
N GLY A 162 3.38 2.26 8.73
CA GLY A 162 3.95 1.56 9.90
C GLY A 162 4.59 0.21 9.61
N LEU A 163 4.85 -0.12 8.34
CA LEU A 163 5.57 -1.32 7.92
C LEU A 163 7.07 -1.14 8.19
N GLU A 164 7.67 -2.08 8.91
CA GLU A 164 9.11 -2.10 9.19
C GLU A 164 9.74 -3.42 8.75
N ILE A 165 10.99 -3.36 8.31
CA ILE A 165 11.78 -4.51 7.85
C ILE A 165 13.05 -4.66 8.68
N PRO A 166 13.67 -5.86 8.73
CA PRO A 166 14.94 -6.08 9.42
C PRO A 166 16.06 -5.17 8.91
N LYS A 167 16.80 -4.55 9.84
CA LYS A 167 17.94 -3.68 9.49
C LYS A 167 19.16 -4.45 9.02
N ASN A 168 19.51 -5.55 9.71
CA ASN A 168 20.70 -6.31 9.35
C ASN A 168 20.45 -7.22 8.16
N GLU A 169 21.51 -7.53 7.42
CA GLU A 169 21.45 -8.29 6.17
C GLU A 169 20.97 -9.72 6.37
N ALA A 170 21.42 -10.39 7.43
CA ALA A 170 21.09 -11.79 7.67
C ALA A 170 19.59 -11.99 7.95
N ASP A 171 19.03 -11.17 8.84
CA ASP A 171 17.59 -11.23 9.18
C ASP A 171 16.73 -10.76 7.98
N TYR A 172 17.18 -9.76 7.22
CA TYR A 172 16.52 -9.32 6.00
C TYR A 172 16.44 -10.46 4.98
N LYS A 173 17.58 -11.09 4.68
CA LYS A 173 17.65 -12.22 3.76
C LYS A 173 16.76 -13.37 4.25
N HIS A 174 16.85 -13.73 5.52
CA HIS A 174 15.99 -14.74 6.12
C HIS A 174 14.50 -14.44 5.94
N ALA A 175 14.08 -13.18 6.13
CA ALA A 175 12.68 -12.78 5.93
C ALA A 175 12.17 -13.05 4.51
N PHE A 176 13.00 -12.83 3.48
CA PHE A 176 12.63 -13.07 2.09
C PHE A 176 12.78 -14.53 1.66
N ASP A 177 13.84 -15.22 2.11
CA ASP A 177 14.09 -16.63 1.78
C ASP A 177 13.02 -17.57 2.35
N GLU A 178 12.53 -17.30 3.57
CA GLU A 178 11.49 -18.08 4.25
C GLU A 178 10.06 -17.69 3.83
N THR A 179 9.91 -16.71 2.93
CA THR A 179 8.57 -16.30 2.47
C THR A 179 8.04 -17.32 1.47
N HIS A 180 6.92 -17.95 1.85
CA HIS A 180 6.29 -19.00 1.06
C HIS A 180 5.57 -18.43 -0.18
N ASN A 181 5.58 -19.20 -1.27
CA ASN A 181 4.81 -18.91 -2.48
C ASN A 181 3.31 -19.05 -2.20
N ALA A 182 2.57 -17.94 -2.27
CA ALA A 182 1.13 -17.93 -1.96
C ALA A 182 0.26 -18.69 -2.99
N LEU A 183 0.83 -19.12 -4.10
CA LEU A 183 0.14 -19.95 -5.10
C LEU A 183 0.39 -21.45 -4.90
N GLU A 184 1.08 -21.84 -3.82
CA GLU A 184 1.36 -23.21 -3.42
C GLU A 184 0.66 -23.53 -2.08
N PRO A 185 0.36 -24.81 -1.77
CA PRO A 185 -0.27 -25.19 -0.51
C PRO A 185 0.49 -24.69 0.69
N CYS A 186 -0.23 -24.15 1.68
CA CYS A 186 0.37 -23.58 2.89
C CYS A 186 1.16 -24.64 3.69
N ALA A 187 2.44 -24.39 3.93
CA ALA A 187 3.26 -25.22 4.80
C ALA A 187 3.07 -24.84 6.29
N PRO A 188 3.29 -25.76 7.25
CA PRO A 188 3.31 -25.41 8.66
C PRO A 188 4.46 -24.45 8.95
N VAL A 189 4.16 -23.26 9.46
CA VAL A 189 5.19 -22.26 9.83
C VAL A 189 5.63 -22.50 11.28
N LYS A 190 6.92 -22.74 11.48
CA LYS A 190 7.54 -22.67 12.81
C LYS A 190 7.78 -21.19 13.12
N ARG A 191 7.03 -20.63 14.06
CA ARG A 191 7.27 -19.27 14.55
C ARG A 191 8.39 -19.30 15.58
N GLU A 192 9.55 -18.78 15.23
CA GLU A 192 10.54 -18.35 16.20
C GLU A 192 10.41 -16.84 16.37
N GLU A 193 9.97 -16.39 17.53
CA GLU A 193 9.96 -14.98 17.89
C GLU A 193 11.39 -14.54 18.25
N GLN A 194 12.17 -14.16 17.27
CA GLN A 194 13.41 -13.43 17.50
C GLN A 194 13.12 -11.93 17.51
N LYS A 195 13.60 -11.24 18.55
CA LYS A 195 13.54 -9.78 18.60
C LYS A 195 14.57 -9.21 17.63
N VAL A 196 14.10 -8.80 16.45
CA VAL A 196 14.91 -8.26 15.38
C VAL A 196 14.86 -6.73 15.41
N GLU A 197 16.00 -6.07 15.22
CA GLU A 197 16.02 -4.62 15.03
C GLU A 197 15.48 -4.26 13.65
N THR A 198 14.48 -3.37 13.61
CA THR A 198 13.77 -3.00 12.38
C THR A 198 13.97 -1.54 12.02
N GLU A 199 13.67 -1.22 10.77
CA GLU A 199 13.59 0.13 10.24
C GLU A 199 12.36 0.31 9.35
N SER A 200 11.92 1.56 9.19
CA SER A 200 10.81 1.87 8.31
C SER A 200 11.14 1.54 6.86
N ILE A 201 10.25 0.79 6.18
CA ILE A 201 10.35 0.51 4.75
C ILE A 201 10.34 1.80 3.91
N LEU A 202 9.75 2.88 4.46
CA LEU A 202 9.62 4.17 3.79
C LEU A 202 10.94 4.91 3.61
N ASN A 203 12.01 4.46 4.26
CA ASN A 203 13.36 5.03 4.13
C ASN A 203 14.09 4.57 2.85
N TRP A 204 13.46 3.68 2.08
CA TRP A 204 14.04 3.12 0.87
C TRP A 204 13.54 3.83 -0.40
N GLY A 205 14.42 3.89 -1.42
CA GLY A 205 14.18 4.61 -2.66
C GLY A 205 14.50 6.11 -2.58
N ASP A 206 14.30 6.82 -3.69
CA ASP A 206 14.41 8.28 -3.74
C ASP A 206 13.22 8.94 -3.02
N MET A 207 12.03 8.32 -3.10
CA MET A 207 10.79 8.76 -2.44
C MET A 207 9.85 7.58 -2.20
N SER A 208 9.06 7.67 -1.10
CA SER A 208 7.97 6.74 -0.80
C SER A 208 6.66 7.51 -0.59
N THR A 209 5.55 7.02 -1.17
CA THR A 209 4.26 7.73 -1.12
C THR A 209 3.22 6.94 -0.35
N LEU A 210 2.53 7.58 0.58
CA LEU A 210 1.48 7.00 1.41
C LEU A 210 0.10 7.50 0.98
N SER A 211 -0.90 6.65 1.15
CA SER A 211 -2.32 6.99 1.05
C SER A 211 -2.97 6.96 2.42
N PHE A 212 -3.69 8.02 2.76
CA PHE A 212 -4.52 8.12 3.96
C PHE A 212 -6.02 8.15 3.63
N HIS A 213 -6.39 7.49 2.53
CA HIS A 213 -7.79 7.26 2.18
C HIS A 213 -8.50 6.45 3.27
N ALA A 214 -9.80 6.68 3.47
CA ALA A 214 -10.63 6.06 4.52
C ALA A 214 -10.54 4.52 4.62
N THR A 215 -10.18 3.82 3.55
CA THR A 215 -10.02 2.36 3.54
C THR A 215 -8.66 1.87 4.08
N LYS A 216 -7.70 2.75 4.30
CA LYS A 216 -6.35 2.40 4.76
C LYS A 216 -6.30 2.16 6.26
N VAL A 217 -5.23 1.54 6.72
CA VAL A 217 -4.99 1.25 8.15
C VAL A 217 -5.00 2.53 8.98
N TYR A 218 -4.31 3.55 8.51
CA TYR A 218 -4.35 4.93 9.00
C TYR A 218 -5.01 5.81 7.94
N ASN A 219 -5.91 6.71 8.35
CA ASN A 219 -6.60 7.58 7.40
C ASN A 219 -6.83 8.99 7.94
N THR A 220 -7.02 9.91 7.00
CA THR A 220 -7.43 11.30 7.23
C THR A 220 -8.70 11.62 6.42
N ILE A 221 -9.62 10.64 6.30
CA ILE A 221 -10.78 10.66 5.38
C ILE A 221 -10.27 10.50 3.94
N GLU A 222 -9.71 11.55 3.39
CA GLU A 222 -8.85 11.62 2.22
C GLU A 222 -7.53 12.26 2.63
N GLY A 223 -6.43 11.72 2.13
CA GLY A 223 -5.10 12.25 2.40
C GLY A 223 -4.00 11.38 1.84
N GLY A 224 -2.79 11.86 1.99
CA GLY A 224 -1.58 11.15 1.65
C GLY A 224 -0.35 11.86 2.18
N ALA A 225 0.78 11.24 2.01
CA ALA A 225 2.07 11.84 2.33
C ALA A 225 3.15 11.35 1.34
N MET A 226 4.21 12.12 1.27
CA MET A 226 5.46 11.72 0.63
C MET A 226 6.57 11.75 1.65
N VAL A 227 7.31 10.66 1.73
CA VAL A 227 8.56 10.56 2.49
C VAL A 227 9.72 10.80 1.54
N MET A 228 10.72 11.53 1.99
CA MET A 228 11.90 11.92 1.23
C MET A 228 13.16 11.96 2.10
N PRO A 229 14.37 11.86 1.51
CA PRO A 229 15.59 11.61 2.27
C PRO A 229 16.12 12.82 3.04
N ASN A 230 15.74 14.04 2.68
CA ASN A 230 16.33 15.24 3.28
C ASN A 230 15.45 16.50 3.12
N GLU A 231 15.81 17.54 3.86
CA GLU A 231 15.09 18.82 3.91
C GLU A 231 15.11 19.58 2.56
N GLU A 232 16.19 19.47 1.79
CA GLU A 232 16.27 20.12 0.47
C GLU A 232 15.21 19.56 -0.48
N THR A 233 15.09 18.25 -0.52
CA THR A 233 14.05 17.57 -1.29
C THR A 233 12.65 17.91 -0.77
N LYS A 234 12.46 17.95 0.57
CA LYS A 234 11.19 18.37 1.16
C LYS A 234 10.80 19.77 0.72
N LYS A 235 11.72 20.72 0.77
CA LYS A 235 11.48 22.11 0.35
C LYS A 235 11.02 22.19 -1.11
N ARG A 236 11.65 21.42 -2.00
CA ARG A 236 11.24 21.32 -3.41
C ARG A 236 9.83 20.75 -3.55
N ILE A 237 9.50 19.67 -2.82
CA ILE A 237 8.18 19.08 -2.81
C ILE A 237 7.14 20.05 -2.28
N ASP A 238 7.44 20.76 -1.20
CA ASP A 238 6.53 21.75 -0.60
C ASP A 238 6.20 22.90 -1.57
N PHE A 239 7.16 23.31 -2.41
CA PHE A 239 6.88 24.26 -3.48
C PHE A 239 5.96 23.63 -4.56
N LEU A 240 6.29 22.43 -5.06
CA LEU A 240 5.52 21.76 -6.10
C LEU A 240 4.09 21.44 -5.68
N LYS A 241 3.85 21.04 -4.43
CA LYS A 241 2.49 20.80 -3.90
C LYS A 241 1.68 22.08 -3.70
N ASN A 242 2.31 23.27 -3.85
CA ASN A 242 1.70 24.59 -3.76
C ASN A 242 1.95 25.40 -5.04
N PHE A 243 1.53 24.89 -6.20
CA PHE A 243 1.65 25.56 -7.50
C PHE A 243 3.09 25.92 -7.92
N GLY A 244 4.11 25.45 -7.23
CA GLY A 244 5.51 25.80 -7.48
C GLY A 244 5.95 27.14 -6.85
N PHE A 245 5.15 27.75 -5.99
CA PHE A 245 5.50 28.99 -5.32
C PHE A 245 6.56 28.79 -4.25
N ALA A 246 7.71 29.47 -4.42
CA ALA A 246 8.74 29.59 -3.37
C ALA A 246 8.44 30.77 -2.43
N ASN A 247 7.79 31.80 -2.94
CA ASN A 247 7.27 32.95 -2.21
C ASN A 247 6.14 33.59 -3.06
N GLU A 248 5.63 34.76 -2.62
CA GLU A 248 4.50 35.45 -3.24
C GLU A 248 4.68 35.72 -4.74
N THR A 249 5.90 35.94 -5.21
CA THR A 249 6.21 36.39 -6.58
C THR A 249 7.07 35.42 -7.37
N THR A 250 7.61 34.37 -6.75
CA THR A 250 8.58 33.46 -7.38
C THR A 250 8.01 32.08 -7.55
N VAL A 251 7.88 31.60 -8.79
CA VAL A 251 7.52 30.22 -9.15
C VAL A 251 8.78 29.49 -9.63
N VAL A 252 9.11 28.36 -8.98
CA VAL A 252 10.33 27.59 -9.24
C VAL A 252 10.12 26.35 -10.12
N GLY A 253 8.87 26.03 -10.43
CA GLY A 253 8.51 24.91 -11.30
C GLY A 253 7.01 24.75 -11.47
N PRO A 254 6.57 23.90 -12.43
CA PRO A 254 5.16 23.61 -12.64
C PRO A 254 4.62 22.75 -11.50
N GLY A 255 4.00 23.38 -10.52
CA GLY A 255 3.39 22.71 -9.38
C GLY A 255 1.87 22.61 -9.49
N ILE A 256 1.27 21.88 -8.55
CA ILE A 256 -0.18 21.68 -8.46
C ILE A 256 -0.69 22.05 -7.07
N ASN A 257 -2.01 22.19 -6.91
CA ASN A 257 -2.60 22.34 -5.59
C ASN A 257 -2.90 20.97 -4.97
N SER A 258 -2.07 20.54 -4.04
CA SER A 258 -2.21 19.25 -3.39
C SER A 258 -2.04 19.30 -1.87
N LYS A 259 -2.14 20.48 -1.29
CA LYS A 259 -1.97 20.71 0.16
C LYS A 259 -3.15 20.11 0.95
N MET A 260 -2.83 19.38 2.02
CA MET A 260 -3.82 18.95 2.99
C MET A 260 -4.29 20.15 3.82
N ASP A 261 -5.59 20.17 4.14
CA ASP A 261 -6.23 21.20 4.97
C ASP A 261 -6.09 20.89 6.49
N GLU A 262 -6.50 21.86 7.31
CA GLU A 262 -6.43 21.77 8.78
C GLU A 262 -7.41 20.75 9.37
N MET A 263 -8.61 20.57 8.77
CA MET A 263 -9.62 19.64 9.29
C MET A 263 -9.16 18.20 9.17
N ARG A 264 -8.65 17.81 8.00
CA ARG A 264 -8.07 16.47 7.78
C ARG A 264 -6.81 16.26 8.62
N SER A 265 -6.02 17.31 8.81
CA SER A 265 -4.83 17.25 9.66
C SER A 265 -5.20 17.03 11.14
N ALA A 266 -6.21 17.72 11.66
CA ALA A 266 -6.72 17.52 13.01
C ALA A 266 -7.31 16.11 13.21
N TYR A 267 -8.10 15.64 12.23
CA TYR A 267 -8.61 14.28 12.20
C TYR A 267 -7.49 13.24 12.25
N GLY A 268 -6.45 13.43 11.42
CA GLY A 268 -5.28 12.54 11.36
C GLY A 268 -4.51 12.48 12.68
N LEU A 269 -4.36 13.60 13.38
CA LEU A 269 -3.70 13.63 14.69
C LEU A 269 -4.41 12.74 15.73
N LEU A 270 -5.73 12.72 15.73
CA LEU A 270 -6.51 11.88 16.63
C LEU A 270 -6.41 10.40 16.23
N ASN A 271 -6.50 10.10 14.94
CA ASN A 271 -6.36 8.73 14.44
C ASN A 271 -4.97 8.15 14.69
N LEU A 272 -3.93 8.97 14.67
CA LEU A 272 -2.57 8.50 14.95
C LEU A 272 -2.41 7.96 16.37
N ARG A 273 -3.20 8.44 17.34
CA ARG A 273 -3.16 7.99 18.73
C ARG A 273 -3.68 6.56 18.94
N GLN A 274 -4.52 6.07 18.02
CA GLN A 274 -5.20 4.78 18.14
C GLN A 274 -4.83 3.78 17.02
N VAL A 275 -3.92 4.14 16.13
CA VAL A 275 -3.57 3.30 14.97
C VAL A 275 -2.91 1.99 15.37
N ASP A 276 -2.09 1.98 16.42
CA ASP A 276 -1.42 0.76 16.91
C ASP A 276 -2.44 -0.26 17.45
N ASP A 277 -3.45 0.19 18.18
CA ASP A 277 -4.55 -0.66 18.65
C ASP A 277 -5.34 -1.24 17.46
N ALA A 278 -5.56 -0.43 16.43
CA ALA A 278 -6.23 -0.87 15.22
C ALA A 278 -5.39 -1.91 14.43
N ILE A 279 -4.06 -1.75 14.39
CA ILE A 279 -3.15 -2.74 13.79
C ILE A 279 -3.15 -4.03 14.60
N ALA A 280 -3.08 -3.94 15.93
CA ALA A 280 -3.14 -5.11 16.80
C ALA A 280 -4.45 -5.89 16.65
N ALA A 281 -5.58 -5.21 16.57
CA ALA A 281 -6.87 -5.85 16.29
C ALA A 281 -6.90 -6.56 14.92
N ARG A 282 -6.33 -5.95 13.86
CA ARG A 282 -6.19 -6.58 12.53
C ARG A 282 -5.29 -7.82 12.57
N GLN A 283 -4.23 -7.80 13.38
CA GLN A 283 -3.37 -8.96 13.59
C GLN A 283 -4.15 -10.13 14.16
N GLN A 284 -5.00 -9.90 15.16
CA GLN A 284 -5.85 -10.95 15.73
C GLN A 284 -6.82 -11.55 14.70
N VAL A 285 -7.38 -10.72 13.82
CA VAL A 285 -8.21 -11.20 12.69
C VAL A 285 -7.39 -12.09 11.75
N ALA A 286 -6.17 -11.66 11.37
CA ALA A 286 -5.30 -12.43 10.49
C ALA A 286 -4.90 -13.79 11.10
N ILE A 287 -4.61 -13.83 12.40
CA ILE A 287 -4.29 -15.08 13.13
C ILE A 287 -5.46 -16.05 13.02
N LYS A 288 -6.69 -15.61 13.34
CA LYS A 288 -7.89 -16.47 13.28
C LYS A 288 -8.20 -16.98 11.88
N TYR A 289 -8.05 -16.14 10.86
CA TYR A 289 -8.23 -16.57 9.47
C TYR A 289 -7.22 -17.66 9.11
N ARG A 290 -5.94 -17.48 9.43
CA ARG A 290 -4.89 -18.47 9.13
C ARG A 290 -5.08 -19.77 9.87
N GLU A 291 -5.50 -19.75 11.12
CA GLU A 291 -5.76 -20.95 11.95
C GLU A 291 -6.80 -21.87 11.27
N VAL A 292 -7.85 -21.30 10.71
CA VAL A 292 -8.92 -22.10 10.08
C VAL A 292 -8.63 -22.41 8.61
N LEU A 293 -8.12 -21.42 7.86
CA LEU A 293 -7.97 -21.54 6.41
C LEU A 293 -6.80 -22.43 5.99
N ARG A 294 -5.83 -22.67 6.87
CA ARG A 294 -4.66 -23.52 6.59
C ARG A 294 -5.03 -24.95 6.24
N ASP A 295 -6.11 -25.46 6.82
CA ASP A 295 -6.60 -26.83 6.61
C ASP A 295 -7.67 -26.91 5.50
N VAL A 296 -7.96 -25.79 4.80
CA VAL A 296 -8.93 -25.77 3.70
C VAL A 296 -8.23 -26.02 2.37
N GLU A 297 -8.44 -27.19 1.81
CA GLU A 297 -7.87 -27.58 0.52
C GLU A 297 -8.24 -26.59 -0.60
N GLY A 298 -7.26 -26.14 -1.36
CA GLY A 298 -7.43 -25.21 -2.47
C GLY A 298 -7.53 -23.75 -2.06
N ILE A 299 -7.34 -23.42 -0.77
CA ILE A 299 -7.20 -22.05 -0.26
C ILE A 299 -5.77 -21.84 0.19
N THR A 300 -5.16 -20.75 -0.30
CA THR A 300 -3.84 -20.33 0.12
C THR A 300 -3.84 -18.84 0.48
N PHE A 301 -2.83 -18.38 1.22
CA PHE A 301 -2.70 -17.01 1.70
C PHE A 301 -1.25 -16.69 2.07
N PHE A 302 -0.95 -15.43 2.34
CA PHE A 302 0.36 -15.02 2.84
C PHE A 302 0.47 -15.23 4.36
N ASP A 303 1.56 -15.86 4.79
CA ASP A 303 2.01 -15.80 6.18
C ASP A 303 2.76 -14.49 6.47
N ASP A 304 3.01 -14.21 7.77
CA ASP A 304 3.88 -13.12 8.16
C ASP A 304 5.32 -13.46 7.79
N MET A 305 6.04 -12.47 7.27
CA MET A 305 7.47 -12.60 6.99
C MET A 305 8.25 -12.50 8.31
N PRO A 306 9.23 -13.38 8.56
CA PRO A 306 10.04 -13.34 9.79
C PRO A 306 10.69 -11.97 10.01
N GLY A 307 10.62 -11.44 11.22
CA GLY A 307 11.24 -10.17 11.59
C GLY A 307 10.62 -8.91 10.96
N VAL A 308 9.58 -9.03 10.15
CA VAL A 308 8.85 -7.90 9.56
C VAL A 308 7.71 -7.48 10.48
N LYS A 309 7.60 -6.18 10.80
CA LYS A 309 6.45 -5.61 11.50
C LYS A 309 5.35 -5.28 10.48
N HIS A 310 4.35 -6.15 10.39
CA HIS A 310 3.22 -6.02 9.48
C HIS A 310 2.13 -5.08 10.01
N ASN A 311 1.37 -4.46 9.09
CA ASN A 311 0.23 -3.60 9.41
C ASN A 311 -1.14 -4.23 9.08
N TYR A 312 -1.15 -5.41 8.48
CA TYR A 312 -2.37 -6.15 8.13
C TYR A 312 -3.38 -5.32 7.34
N SER A 313 -2.91 -4.63 6.31
CA SER A 313 -3.75 -3.76 5.46
C SER A 313 -4.87 -4.52 4.78
N TYR A 314 -4.58 -5.73 4.28
CA TYR A 314 -5.51 -6.64 3.62
C TYR A 314 -5.24 -8.08 4.02
N PHE A 315 -6.23 -8.95 3.81
CA PHE A 315 -6.07 -10.40 3.92
C PHE A 315 -6.51 -11.06 2.61
N PRO A 316 -5.63 -11.14 1.60
CA PRO A 316 -5.91 -11.86 0.37
C PRO A 316 -5.82 -13.37 0.60
N ILE A 317 -6.80 -14.10 0.08
CA ILE A 317 -6.74 -15.54 -0.16
C ILE A 317 -6.67 -15.80 -1.65
N PHE A 318 -6.04 -16.90 -2.03
CA PHE A 318 -5.96 -17.36 -3.42
C PHE A 318 -6.65 -18.69 -3.53
N ILE A 319 -7.49 -18.85 -4.56
CA ILE A 319 -8.39 -19.99 -4.71
C ILE A 319 -7.94 -20.83 -5.90
N ASP A 320 -7.53 -22.07 -5.63
CA ASP A 320 -7.42 -23.10 -6.64
C ASP A 320 -8.80 -23.73 -6.84
N GLU A 321 -9.48 -23.36 -7.91
CA GLU A 321 -10.84 -23.81 -8.22
C GLU A 321 -10.98 -25.34 -8.24
N LYS A 322 -9.97 -26.05 -8.73
CA LYS A 322 -10.02 -27.51 -8.86
C LYS A 322 -9.93 -28.20 -7.51
N ALA A 323 -9.01 -27.75 -6.66
CA ALA A 323 -8.82 -28.31 -5.34
C ALA A 323 -9.92 -27.85 -4.38
N PHE A 324 -10.29 -26.58 -4.43
CA PHE A 324 -11.34 -26.02 -3.57
C PHE A 324 -12.75 -26.48 -3.99
N GLY A 325 -12.98 -26.78 -5.27
CA GLY A 325 -14.29 -27.19 -5.83
C GLY A 325 -15.24 -26.01 -6.11
N MET A 326 -14.75 -24.77 -6.04
CA MET A 326 -15.52 -23.56 -6.35
C MET A 326 -14.58 -22.47 -6.87
N SER A 327 -15.02 -21.71 -7.91
CA SER A 327 -14.23 -20.60 -8.43
C SER A 327 -14.21 -19.41 -7.47
N ARG A 328 -13.18 -18.54 -7.60
CA ARG A 328 -13.09 -17.27 -6.91
C ARG A 328 -14.36 -16.43 -7.05
N ASP A 329 -14.94 -16.38 -8.26
CA ASP A 329 -16.11 -15.55 -8.53
C ASP A 329 -17.39 -16.17 -7.95
N ALA A 330 -17.50 -17.49 -7.90
CA ALA A 330 -18.61 -18.18 -7.22
C ALA A 330 -18.56 -17.95 -5.70
N LEU A 331 -17.38 -18.05 -5.07
CA LEU A 331 -17.20 -17.71 -3.66
C LEU A 331 -17.53 -16.24 -3.38
N TYR A 332 -17.07 -15.32 -4.23
CA TYR A 332 -17.38 -13.89 -4.12
C TYR A 332 -18.89 -13.64 -4.17
N ALA A 333 -19.63 -14.30 -5.07
CA ALA A 333 -21.08 -14.18 -5.15
C ALA A 333 -21.77 -14.74 -3.90
N LYS A 334 -21.38 -15.96 -3.46
CA LYS A 334 -21.87 -16.60 -2.22
C LYS A 334 -21.70 -15.71 -0.99
N MET A 335 -20.53 -15.12 -0.84
CA MET A 335 -20.26 -14.19 0.26
C MET A 335 -21.16 -12.95 0.19
N LYS A 336 -21.30 -12.36 -1.00
CA LYS A 336 -22.14 -11.17 -1.22
C LYS A 336 -23.62 -11.44 -0.90
N GLU A 337 -24.16 -12.59 -1.29
CA GLU A 337 -25.51 -13.02 -0.97
C GLU A 337 -25.74 -13.19 0.55
N ALA A 338 -24.69 -13.58 1.27
CA ALA A 338 -24.70 -13.69 2.74
C ALA A 338 -24.39 -12.36 3.46
N ASN A 339 -24.40 -11.20 2.78
CA ASN A 339 -24.02 -9.90 3.31
C ASN A 339 -22.59 -9.84 3.87
N VAL A 340 -21.66 -10.60 3.31
CA VAL A 340 -20.21 -10.53 3.57
C VAL A 340 -19.51 -10.06 2.31
N LEU A 341 -18.95 -8.86 2.33
CA LEU A 341 -18.28 -8.31 1.16
C LEU A 341 -16.83 -8.77 1.09
N GLY A 342 -16.42 -9.29 -0.08
CA GLY A 342 -15.04 -9.49 -0.44
C GLY A 342 -14.58 -8.46 -1.48
N ARG A 343 -13.28 -8.41 -1.78
CA ARG A 343 -12.74 -7.62 -2.88
C ARG A 343 -11.74 -8.41 -3.71
N ARG A 344 -11.87 -8.33 -5.04
CA ARG A 344 -10.94 -8.94 -6.00
C ARG A 344 -9.80 -7.95 -6.28
N TYR A 345 -8.94 -7.71 -5.31
CA TYR A 345 -7.78 -6.84 -5.43
C TYR A 345 -6.51 -7.65 -5.70
N PHE A 346 -5.89 -7.55 -6.89
CA PHE A 346 -6.22 -6.58 -7.94
C PHE A 346 -6.66 -7.33 -9.20
N TYR A 347 -7.92 -7.21 -9.52
CA TYR A 347 -8.55 -7.78 -10.70
C TYR A 347 -9.57 -6.80 -11.28
N PRO A 348 -9.62 -6.58 -12.63
CA PRO A 348 -8.63 -7.06 -13.60
C PRO A 348 -7.27 -6.38 -13.43
N LEU A 349 -6.22 -6.92 -14.06
CA LEU A 349 -4.90 -6.29 -14.07
C LEU A 349 -4.92 -4.95 -14.82
N ILE A 350 -4.07 -4.02 -14.41
CA ILE A 350 -3.95 -2.71 -15.08
C ILE A 350 -3.54 -2.90 -16.54
N SER A 351 -2.71 -3.89 -16.85
CA SER A 351 -2.29 -4.25 -18.21
C SER A 351 -3.45 -4.61 -19.14
N GLU A 352 -4.60 -5.02 -18.60
CA GLU A 352 -5.80 -5.38 -19.37
C GLU A 352 -6.70 -4.17 -19.70
N PHE A 353 -6.49 -3.02 -19.07
CA PHE A 353 -7.30 -1.83 -19.31
C PHE A 353 -7.08 -1.30 -20.74
N SER A 354 -8.15 -0.79 -21.34
CA SER A 354 -8.12 -0.28 -22.72
C SER A 354 -6.99 0.71 -23.01
N THR A 355 -6.58 1.48 -22.00
CA THR A 355 -5.48 2.45 -22.09
C THR A 355 -4.12 1.76 -22.23
N TYR A 356 -3.91 0.60 -21.61
CA TYR A 356 -2.59 -0.02 -21.46
C TYR A 356 -2.40 -1.33 -22.19
N ARG A 357 -3.48 -2.06 -22.53
CA ARG A 357 -3.42 -3.38 -23.17
C ARG A 357 -2.70 -3.45 -24.51
N GLY A 358 -2.48 -2.30 -25.15
CA GLY A 358 -1.72 -2.18 -26.39
C GLY A 358 -0.20 -2.00 -26.20
N LEU A 359 0.28 -1.93 -24.95
CA LEU A 359 1.70 -1.89 -24.66
C LEU A 359 2.31 -3.29 -24.83
N GLU A 360 3.52 -3.38 -25.38
CA GLU A 360 4.25 -4.64 -25.54
C GLU A 360 4.44 -5.36 -24.20
N SER A 361 4.75 -4.61 -23.13
CA SER A 361 4.90 -5.14 -21.77
C SER A 361 3.58 -5.62 -21.14
N ALA A 362 2.44 -5.31 -21.73
CA ALA A 362 1.13 -5.76 -21.26
C ALA A 362 0.72 -7.14 -21.81
N ASN A 363 1.56 -7.76 -22.66
CA ASN A 363 1.29 -9.12 -23.16
C ASN A 363 1.19 -10.10 -21.98
N PRO A 364 0.09 -10.87 -21.86
CA PRO A 364 -0.10 -11.85 -20.79
C PRO A 364 1.02 -12.87 -20.64
N GLU A 365 1.70 -13.24 -21.72
CA GLU A 365 2.85 -14.16 -21.69
C GLU A 365 4.03 -13.63 -20.89
N ASN A 366 4.16 -12.29 -20.75
CA ASN A 366 5.19 -11.65 -19.94
C ASN A 366 4.80 -11.54 -18.46
N LEU A 367 3.53 -11.80 -18.11
CA LEU A 367 2.92 -11.51 -16.80
C LEU A 367 2.21 -12.73 -16.18
N PRO A 368 2.75 -13.97 -16.28
CA PRO A 368 2.04 -15.18 -15.91
C PRO A 368 1.65 -15.23 -14.41
N ASN A 369 2.52 -14.76 -13.51
CA ASN A 369 2.24 -14.75 -12.07
C ASN A 369 1.15 -13.72 -11.73
N ALA A 370 1.23 -12.53 -12.32
CA ALA A 370 0.23 -11.48 -12.11
C ALA A 370 -1.16 -11.96 -12.54
N HIS A 371 -1.29 -12.60 -13.72
CA HIS A 371 -2.55 -13.17 -14.17
C HIS A 371 -3.05 -14.26 -13.24
N LYS A 372 -2.21 -15.24 -12.89
CA LYS A 372 -2.60 -16.34 -11.99
C LYS A 372 -3.09 -15.81 -10.63
N MET A 373 -2.40 -14.81 -10.05
CA MET A 373 -2.83 -14.19 -8.80
C MET A 373 -4.12 -13.39 -8.98
N ALA A 374 -4.25 -12.60 -10.04
CA ALA A 374 -5.44 -11.80 -10.30
C ALA A 374 -6.70 -12.65 -10.47
N ASP A 375 -6.58 -13.80 -11.15
CA ASP A 375 -7.70 -14.73 -11.39
C ASP A 375 -8.14 -15.47 -10.12
N SER A 376 -7.23 -15.67 -9.16
CA SER A 376 -7.49 -16.45 -7.94
C SER A 376 -7.78 -15.60 -6.70
N VAL A 377 -7.42 -14.32 -6.67
CA VAL A 377 -7.45 -13.51 -5.45
C VAL A 377 -8.84 -13.10 -4.99
N LEU A 378 -9.08 -13.21 -3.67
CA LEU A 378 -10.21 -12.61 -2.97
C LEU A 378 -9.73 -12.07 -1.61
N CYS A 379 -9.76 -10.77 -1.42
CA CYS A 379 -9.50 -10.16 -0.11
C CYS A 379 -10.73 -10.33 0.79
N LEU A 380 -10.53 -10.95 1.94
CA LEU A 380 -11.55 -11.11 2.98
C LEU A 380 -11.72 -9.80 3.78
N PRO A 381 -12.83 -9.64 4.53
CA PRO A 381 -12.99 -8.56 5.50
C PRO A 381 -11.75 -8.44 6.42
N MET A 382 -11.16 -7.25 6.49
CA MET A 382 -9.97 -7.01 7.28
C MET A 382 -10.01 -5.59 7.87
N HIS A 383 -10.50 -5.46 9.09
CA HIS A 383 -10.54 -4.19 9.83
C HIS A 383 -10.66 -4.42 11.34
N HIS A 384 -10.31 -3.40 12.12
CA HIS A 384 -10.26 -3.40 13.58
C HIS A 384 -11.64 -3.60 14.27
N MET A 385 -12.75 -3.41 13.56
CA MET A 385 -14.12 -3.50 14.10
C MET A 385 -14.76 -4.88 13.89
N LEU A 386 -14.05 -5.87 13.33
CA LEU A 386 -14.60 -7.22 13.15
C LEU A 386 -14.77 -7.92 14.51
N SER A 387 -16.00 -8.31 14.81
CA SER A 387 -16.31 -9.16 15.95
C SER A 387 -15.93 -10.63 15.66
N ASN A 388 -15.83 -11.45 16.71
CA ASN A 388 -15.63 -12.89 16.54
C ASN A 388 -16.73 -13.52 15.66
N ASN A 389 -17.98 -13.11 15.85
CA ASN A 389 -19.11 -13.57 15.05
C ASN A 389 -18.97 -13.17 13.57
N ASP A 390 -18.47 -11.96 13.26
CA ASP A 390 -18.23 -11.53 11.88
C ASP A 390 -17.12 -12.38 11.21
N ILE A 391 -16.09 -12.73 11.97
CA ILE A 391 -15.00 -13.60 11.52
C ILE A 391 -15.52 -15.02 11.26
N GLU A 392 -16.28 -15.60 12.21
CA GLU A 392 -16.87 -16.94 12.09
C GLU A 392 -17.83 -17.02 10.91
N ARG A 393 -18.71 -16.01 10.72
CA ARG A 393 -19.60 -15.95 9.56
C ARG A 393 -18.83 -15.91 8.24
N THR A 394 -17.72 -15.20 8.19
CA THR A 394 -16.86 -15.13 6.99
C THR A 394 -16.24 -16.50 6.72
N LEU A 395 -15.67 -17.15 7.73
CA LEU A 395 -15.04 -18.46 7.63
C LEU A 395 -16.04 -19.58 7.27
N ASP A 396 -17.22 -19.55 7.85
CA ASP A 396 -18.29 -20.52 7.57
C ASP A 396 -18.66 -20.56 6.08
N LEU A 397 -18.65 -19.44 5.38
CA LEU A 397 -18.92 -19.36 3.94
C LEU A 397 -17.84 -20.03 3.08
N ILE A 398 -16.62 -20.16 3.61
CA ILE A 398 -15.48 -20.77 2.93
C ILE A 398 -15.39 -22.25 3.30
N VAL A 399 -15.53 -22.59 4.59
CA VAL A 399 -15.35 -23.96 5.09
C VAL A 399 -16.57 -24.84 4.80
N LYS A 400 -17.79 -24.30 4.94
CA LYS A 400 -19.05 -25.02 4.64
C LYS A 400 -19.43 -24.81 3.17
N LYS A 401 -18.91 -25.71 2.33
CA LYS A 401 -19.12 -25.67 0.87
C LYS A 401 -20.57 -25.88 0.47
#